data_bfa05a6e37da4a1f655f1c93071796e2
#
_entry.id   bfa05a6e37da4a1f655f1c93071796e2
#
_cell.length_a   1.000
_cell.length_b   1.000
_cell.length_c   1.000
_cell.angle_alpha   90.00
_cell.angle_beta   90.00
_cell.angle_gamma   90.00
#
_symmetry.space_group_name_H-M   'P 1'
#
loop_
_entity.id
_entity.type
_entity.pdbx_description
1 polymer ?
#
loop_
_entity_poly.entity_id
_entity_poly.type
_entity_poly.pdbx_seq_one_letter_code
_entity_poly.pdbx_strand_id
1 'polypeptide(L)'
;MSEPIDRRAVLKALAASTALGLVAGGGTEALAAQENLKFGKPFAFSFDSLKDMARRMVGEPYVGPAHPAPDVLKKIDYDAWGKISFNTDHALLADERFPVTFFHLGMFFQKSVDMHLVEGGEARELIYDQSYFDMPADSVARQLPKGAGFAGFRIQEPRDGKIDWRKNDWVAFLGASYFRAIGELYQYGLSARGLALDTAVGGKPEEFPDFTKIYIEKPETADTVTVLALLEGPSVVGAYKFIMARGKGVVMDIEQALFLRKPVSRFGLAPLTSMYWFSETKKPTAIDWRPEVHDSDGLAMWTGWGEHLWRPLNNPPHIVASAFGDENPKGFGLLQRDRQFDHYLDGVYYEKRPSLWVEPKGGWGKGVIQLIELPTDDEIHDNIVAMWVPEKPAAPGAEFNLAYKLHWLADEPYPTDLARVVATRLGNGGQPGQPRPKNVRKFLVEFRGGPLANLAFGAKPEMALQASRGTFTDYRVMEAVPDGVAGHWRAQFDLAGVEGSDPVEMRLQLTVSGKIASETWLFQYHPF
;
A
#
# COMPACT_ATOMS: atom_id res chain seq x y z
N MET A 1 -23.11 1.54 -8.33
CA MET A 1 -22.31 2.02 -7.19
C MET A 1 -21.80 0.77 -6.51
N SER A 2 -20.50 0.45 -6.69
CA SER A 2 -19.85 -0.60 -5.92
C SER A 2 -19.74 -0.07 -4.49
N GLU A 3 -20.32 -0.76 -3.51
CA GLU A 3 -20.12 -0.44 -2.11
C GLU A 3 -18.62 -0.46 -1.79
N PRO A 4 -18.12 0.48 -0.99
CA PRO A 4 -16.73 0.50 -0.58
C PRO A 4 -16.42 -0.79 0.20
N ILE A 5 -15.27 -1.37 -0.08
CA ILE A 5 -14.79 -2.57 0.62
C ILE A 5 -14.50 -2.18 2.08
N ASP A 6 -15.27 -2.73 3.02
CA ASP A 6 -15.06 -2.52 4.45
C ASP A 6 -13.68 -3.08 4.87
N ARG A 7 -12.78 -2.17 5.21
CA ARG A 7 -11.41 -2.48 5.59
C ARG A 7 -11.30 -3.25 6.90
N ARG A 8 -12.15 -2.95 7.90
CA ARG A 8 -12.21 -3.74 9.15
C ARG A 8 -12.59 -5.18 8.85
N ALA A 9 -13.50 -5.39 7.91
CA ALA A 9 -13.87 -6.73 7.45
C ALA A 9 -12.65 -7.43 6.82
N VAL A 10 -11.90 -6.74 5.95
CA VAL A 10 -10.69 -7.29 5.32
C VAL A 10 -9.56 -7.47 6.34
N LEU A 11 -9.31 -6.50 7.21
CA LEU A 11 -8.26 -6.58 8.24
C LEU A 11 -8.58 -7.60 9.32
N LYS A 12 -9.83 -7.69 9.78
CA LYS A 12 -10.27 -8.71 10.74
C LYS A 12 -10.30 -10.10 10.11
N ALA A 13 -10.64 -10.22 8.83
CA ALA A 13 -10.57 -11.48 8.12
C ALA A 13 -9.13 -12.00 8.01
N LEU A 14 -8.16 -11.12 7.85
CA LEU A 14 -6.73 -11.46 7.87
C LEU A 14 -6.22 -11.72 9.30
N ALA A 15 -6.74 -11.01 10.32
CA ALA A 15 -6.37 -11.20 11.72
C ALA A 15 -7.09 -12.39 12.40
N ALA A 16 -8.31 -12.72 12.00
CA ALA A 16 -9.07 -13.84 12.59
C ALA A 16 -8.48 -15.22 12.24
N SER A 17 -7.65 -15.32 11.20
CA SER A 17 -6.93 -16.55 10.88
C SER A 17 -5.75 -16.87 11.81
N THR A 18 -5.39 -15.95 12.73
CA THR A 18 -4.24 -16.12 13.65
C THR A 18 -4.61 -16.58 15.07
N ALA A 19 -5.88 -16.75 15.41
CA ALA A 19 -6.29 -17.12 16.76
C ALA A 19 -7.17 -18.37 16.76
N LEU A 20 -6.58 -19.57 16.78
CA LEU A 20 -7.13 -20.75 17.47
C LEU A 20 -6.23 -22.00 17.27
N GLY A 21 -5.78 -22.58 18.36
CA GLY A 21 -5.55 -24.02 18.53
C GLY A 21 -4.12 -24.55 18.45
N LEU A 22 -3.51 -24.77 19.61
CA LEU A 22 -2.41 -25.69 19.83
C LEU A 22 -2.86 -27.15 19.71
N VAL A 23 -2.31 -27.93 18.78
CA VAL A 23 -2.09 -29.37 18.94
C VAL A 23 -0.84 -29.75 18.16
N ALA A 24 0.09 -30.44 18.83
CA ALA A 24 1.33 -30.94 18.27
C ALA A 24 1.11 -32.30 17.56
N GLY A 25 1.76 -32.48 16.40
CA GLY A 25 1.81 -33.76 15.70
C GLY A 25 2.86 -33.72 14.59
N GLY A 26 3.83 -34.62 14.67
CA GLY A 26 5.08 -34.59 13.92
C GLY A 26 5.04 -35.25 12.54
N GLY A 27 6.04 -34.90 11.79
CA GLY A 27 6.40 -35.18 10.43
C GLY A 27 6.29 -36.61 9.89
N THR A 28 5.57 -36.71 8.78
CA THR A 28 5.71 -37.64 7.63
C THR A 28 4.72 -37.29 6.50
N GLU A 29 4.01 -36.15 6.57
CA GLU A 29 2.83 -35.82 5.75
C GLU A 29 3.10 -34.96 4.50
N ALA A 30 4.31 -34.51 4.28
CA ALA A 30 4.59 -33.51 3.23
C ALA A 30 4.51 -34.05 1.79
N LEU A 31 4.77 -35.34 1.57
CA LEU A 31 4.70 -35.96 0.24
C LEU A 31 3.26 -36.26 -0.21
N ALA A 32 2.31 -36.37 0.72
CA ALA A 32 0.91 -36.68 0.44
C ALA A 32 0.08 -35.46 0.03
N ALA A 33 0.51 -34.24 0.33
CA ALA A 33 -0.31 -33.03 0.13
C ALA A 33 -0.49 -32.67 -1.35
N GLN A 34 0.52 -32.83 -2.20
CA GLN A 34 0.44 -32.51 -3.62
C GLN A 34 -0.36 -33.56 -4.42
N GLU A 35 -0.41 -34.81 -3.95
CA GLU A 35 -1.21 -35.88 -4.56
C GLU A 35 -2.73 -35.65 -4.38
N ASN A 36 -3.15 -34.80 -3.45
CA ASN A 36 -4.55 -34.53 -3.13
C ASN A 36 -5.15 -33.33 -3.90
N LEU A 37 -4.34 -32.60 -4.68
CA LEU A 37 -4.81 -31.47 -5.49
C LEU A 37 -5.24 -31.94 -6.89
N LYS A 38 -6.32 -31.35 -7.40
CA LYS A 38 -6.83 -31.64 -8.74
C LYS A 38 -6.31 -30.60 -9.73
N PHE A 39 -5.69 -31.08 -10.80
CA PHE A 39 -5.17 -30.21 -11.85
C PHE A 39 -5.83 -30.48 -13.20
N GLY A 40 -5.95 -29.42 -14.00
CA GLY A 40 -6.30 -29.48 -15.40
C GLY A 40 -5.17 -30.04 -16.27
N LYS A 41 -5.41 -30.09 -17.57
CA LYS A 41 -4.38 -30.54 -18.53
C LYS A 41 -3.22 -29.54 -18.61
N PRO A 42 -1.96 -30.01 -18.73
CA PRO A 42 -0.82 -29.12 -18.90
C PRO A 42 -0.86 -28.42 -20.26
N PHE A 43 -0.32 -27.20 -20.30
CA PHE A 43 -0.07 -26.44 -21.53
C PHE A 43 1.23 -25.65 -21.41
N ALA A 44 1.91 -25.40 -22.54
CA ALA A 44 3.16 -24.64 -22.57
C ALA A 44 2.92 -23.21 -22.09
N PHE A 45 3.78 -22.73 -21.16
CA PHE A 45 3.64 -21.42 -20.53
C PHE A 45 4.99 -20.77 -20.25
N SER A 46 5.03 -19.44 -20.45
CA SER A 46 6.14 -18.57 -20.07
C SER A 46 5.64 -17.14 -19.88
N PHE A 47 6.45 -16.26 -19.28
CA PHE A 47 6.09 -14.85 -19.16
C PHE A 47 5.89 -14.18 -20.52
N ASP A 48 6.71 -14.56 -21.53
CA ASP A 48 6.56 -14.04 -22.89
C ASP A 48 5.22 -14.47 -23.52
N SER A 49 4.82 -15.74 -23.32
CA SER A 49 3.51 -16.21 -23.79
C SER A 49 2.35 -15.49 -23.10
N LEU A 50 2.50 -15.10 -21.81
CA LEU A 50 1.52 -14.31 -21.06
C LEU A 50 1.43 -12.88 -21.61
N LYS A 51 2.58 -12.23 -21.93
CA LYS A 51 2.61 -10.91 -22.59
C LYS A 51 1.93 -10.95 -23.96
N ASP A 52 2.19 -11.99 -24.74
CA ASP A 52 1.56 -12.16 -26.05
C ASP A 52 0.05 -12.44 -25.93
N MET A 53 -0.37 -13.19 -24.92
CA MET A 53 -1.80 -13.35 -24.59
C MET A 53 -2.43 -12.00 -24.28
N ALA A 54 -1.86 -11.22 -23.34
CA ALA A 54 -2.36 -9.91 -22.96
C ALA A 54 -2.46 -8.95 -24.17
N ARG A 55 -1.44 -8.95 -25.06
CA ARG A 55 -1.43 -8.13 -26.27
C ARG A 55 -2.57 -8.51 -27.24
N ARG A 56 -2.82 -9.81 -27.46
CA ARG A 56 -3.93 -10.27 -28.31
C ARG A 56 -5.30 -9.89 -27.75
N MET A 57 -5.49 -10.02 -26.43
CA MET A 57 -6.75 -9.74 -25.76
C MET A 57 -7.19 -8.26 -25.83
N VAL A 58 -6.29 -7.34 -26.19
CA VAL A 58 -6.68 -5.92 -26.44
C VAL A 58 -7.73 -5.81 -27.55
N GLY A 59 -7.62 -6.64 -28.58
CA GLY A 59 -8.58 -6.67 -29.71
C GLY A 59 -9.89 -7.43 -29.42
N GLU A 60 -9.98 -8.08 -28.27
CA GLU A 60 -11.14 -8.88 -27.86
C GLU A 60 -12.07 -8.11 -26.93
N PRO A 61 -13.40 -8.36 -26.97
CA PRO A 61 -14.32 -7.79 -26.00
C PRO A 61 -13.93 -8.18 -24.57
N TYR A 62 -13.95 -7.23 -23.64
CA TYR A 62 -13.72 -7.51 -22.22
C TYR A 62 -14.86 -8.38 -21.67
N VAL A 63 -14.50 -9.49 -21.09
CA VAL A 63 -15.39 -10.36 -20.31
C VAL A 63 -14.87 -10.36 -18.89
N GLY A 64 -15.62 -9.78 -17.97
CA GLY A 64 -15.24 -9.75 -16.54
C GLY A 64 -15.05 -11.15 -15.96
N PRO A 65 -14.35 -11.27 -14.81
CA PRO A 65 -14.17 -12.55 -14.12
C PRO A 65 -15.51 -13.18 -13.72
N ALA A 66 -15.54 -14.49 -13.60
CA ALA A 66 -16.75 -15.21 -13.27
C ALA A 66 -17.26 -14.88 -11.85
N HIS A 67 -18.58 -14.82 -11.71
CA HIS A 67 -19.30 -14.66 -10.44
C HIS A 67 -20.16 -15.90 -10.19
N PRO A 68 -19.63 -16.97 -9.62
CA PRO A 68 -20.38 -18.20 -9.44
C PRO A 68 -21.46 -18.04 -8.37
N ALA A 69 -22.71 -18.35 -8.70
CA ALA A 69 -23.87 -18.32 -7.79
C ALA A 69 -23.95 -17.02 -6.94
N PRO A 70 -24.17 -15.84 -7.54
CA PRO A 70 -24.13 -14.55 -6.83
C PRO A 70 -25.07 -14.48 -5.62
N ASP A 71 -26.23 -15.13 -5.67
CA ASP A 71 -27.21 -15.13 -4.57
C ASP A 71 -26.75 -15.99 -3.37
N VAL A 72 -25.88 -16.95 -3.58
CA VAL A 72 -25.23 -17.72 -2.51
C VAL A 72 -24.09 -16.88 -1.93
N LEU A 73 -23.25 -16.27 -2.78
CA LEU A 73 -22.11 -15.46 -2.36
C LEU A 73 -22.53 -14.29 -1.47
N LYS A 74 -23.63 -13.60 -1.79
CA LYS A 74 -24.19 -12.52 -0.95
C LYS A 74 -24.57 -12.94 0.47
N LYS A 75 -24.85 -14.22 0.69
CA LYS A 75 -25.19 -14.76 2.00
C LYS A 75 -23.98 -15.22 2.81
N ILE A 76 -22.81 -15.30 2.18
CA ILE A 76 -21.54 -15.59 2.86
C ILE A 76 -21.00 -14.23 3.35
N ASP A 77 -21.66 -13.69 4.39
CA ASP A 77 -21.29 -12.45 5.03
C ASP A 77 -19.94 -12.56 5.78
N TYR A 78 -19.56 -11.50 6.48
CA TYR A 78 -18.30 -11.45 7.20
C TYR A 78 -18.14 -12.59 8.21
N ASP A 79 -19.16 -12.86 9.02
CA ASP A 79 -19.11 -13.88 10.07
C ASP A 79 -19.11 -15.30 9.50
N ALA A 80 -19.86 -15.53 8.41
CA ALA A 80 -19.86 -16.80 7.70
C ALA A 80 -18.51 -17.05 7.01
N TRP A 81 -17.94 -16.02 6.36
CA TRP A 81 -16.65 -16.12 5.69
C TRP A 81 -15.49 -16.32 6.68
N GLY A 82 -15.54 -15.68 7.83
CA GLY A 82 -14.55 -15.84 8.91
C GLY A 82 -14.49 -17.24 9.52
N LYS A 83 -15.52 -18.09 9.28
CA LYS A 83 -15.55 -19.50 9.71
C LYS A 83 -15.05 -20.46 8.64
N ILE A 84 -14.63 -19.95 7.48
CA ILE A 84 -14.07 -20.74 6.38
C ILE A 84 -12.56 -20.58 6.42
N SER A 85 -11.82 -21.68 6.54
CA SER A 85 -10.36 -21.69 6.48
C SER A 85 -9.87 -22.67 5.42
N PHE A 86 -8.75 -22.35 4.77
CA PHE A 86 -8.13 -23.30 3.85
C PHE A 86 -7.43 -24.39 4.67
N ASN A 87 -7.70 -25.64 4.35
CA ASN A 87 -7.02 -26.78 4.97
C ASN A 87 -5.58 -26.87 4.45
N THR A 88 -4.61 -26.59 5.31
CA THR A 88 -3.19 -26.53 4.94
C THR A 88 -2.60 -27.86 4.49
N ASP A 89 -3.30 -28.98 4.71
CA ASP A 89 -2.91 -30.29 4.16
C ASP A 89 -3.11 -30.38 2.63
N HIS A 90 -3.85 -29.42 2.07
CA HIS A 90 -4.00 -29.18 0.63
C HIS A 90 -3.18 -27.99 0.13
N ALA A 91 -2.19 -27.50 0.90
CA ALA A 91 -1.38 -26.37 0.45
C ALA A 91 -0.64 -26.71 -0.86
N LEU A 92 -0.67 -25.79 -1.82
CA LEU A 92 0.14 -25.91 -3.03
C LEU A 92 1.61 -25.71 -2.66
N LEU A 93 2.54 -26.47 -3.24
CA LEU A 93 3.96 -26.46 -2.92
C LEU A 93 4.23 -26.74 -1.41
N ALA A 94 3.46 -27.67 -0.83
CA ALA A 94 3.54 -27.99 0.59
C ALA A 94 4.91 -28.55 1.03
N ASP A 95 5.69 -29.09 0.12
CA ASP A 95 7.07 -29.57 0.28
C ASP A 95 8.13 -28.48 0.11
N GLU A 96 7.78 -27.37 -0.47
CA GLU A 96 8.69 -26.23 -0.67
C GLU A 96 8.76 -25.34 0.59
N ARG A 97 9.72 -24.41 0.60
CA ARG A 97 9.94 -23.51 1.74
C ARG A 97 8.74 -22.61 2.02
N PHE A 98 8.06 -22.15 0.99
CA PHE A 98 6.91 -21.22 1.06
C PHE A 98 5.64 -21.86 0.49
N PRO A 99 4.88 -22.61 1.30
CA PRO A 99 3.59 -23.16 0.85
C PRO A 99 2.59 -22.06 0.48
N VAL A 100 1.66 -22.38 -0.42
CA VAL A 100 0.61 -21.46 -0.86
C VAL A 100 -0.75 -21.99 -0.49
N THR A 101 -1.59 -21.13 0.06
CA THR A 101 -2.99 -21.42 0.41
C THR A 101 -3.93 -20.44 -0.28
N PHE A 102 -5.23 -20.73 -0.31
CA PHE A 102 -6.17 -19.97 -1.12
C PHE A 102 -7.30 -19.39 -0.30
N PHE A 103 -7.84 -18.26 -0.77
CA PHE A 103 -9.02 -17.63 -0.18
C PHE A 103 -10.30 -18.16 -0.82
N HIS A 104 -11.30 -18.38 0.02
CA HIS A 104 -12.64 -18.74 -0.42
C HIS A 104 -13.40 -17.50 -0.90
N LEU A 105 -14.30 -17.68 -1.87
CA LEU A 105 -15.23 -16.65 -2.29
C LEU A 105 -16.23 -16.30 -1.17
N GLY A 106 -16.77 -15.09 -1.20
CA GLY A 106 -17.76 -14.59 -0.25
C GLY A 106 -18.35 -13.25 -0.67
N MET A 107 -19.18 -12.66 0.18
CA MET A 107 -19.92 -11.42 -0.12
C MET A 107 -19.00 -10.29 -0.61
N PHE A 108 -17.81 -10.14 -0.01
CA PHE A 108 -16.86 -9.08 -0.37
C PHE A 108 -15.92 -9.48 -1.52
N PHE A 109 -15.77 -10.77 -1.80
CA PHE A 109 -14.87 -11.32 -2.81
C PHE A 109 -15.64 -12.30 -3.71
N GLN A 110 -16.48 -11.75 -4.59
CA GLN A 110 -17.40 -12.54 -5.40
C GLN A 110 -16.81 -13.02 -6.72
N LYS A 111 -15.69 -12.43 -7.15
CA LYS A 111 -15.02 -12.73 -8.42
C LYS A 111 -14.04 -13.87 -8.25
N SER A 112 -14.13 -14.89 -9.09
CA SER A 112 -13.16 -15.98 -9.10
C SER A 112 -11.90 -15.62 -9.89
N VAL A 113 -10.78 -16.17 -9.43
CA VAL A 113 -9.46 -16.07 -10.04
C VAL A 113 -8.96 -17.46 -10.39
N ASP A 114 -8.54 -17.68 -11.65
CA ASP A 114 -7.99 -18.96 -12.09
C ASP A 114 -6.56 -19.12 -11.56
N MET A 115 -6.31 -20.16 -10.79
CA MET A 115 -5.00 -20.45 -10.19
C MET A 115 -4.29 -21.55 -10.97
N HIS A 116 -3.00 -21.36 -11.22
CA HIS A 116 -2.17 -22.32 -11.96
C HIS A 116 -0.86 -22.60 -11.23
N LEU A 117 -0.40 -23.84 -11.30
CA LEU A 117 0.97 -24.23 -10.98
C LEU A 117 1.79 -24.26 -12.27
N VAL A 118 2.96 -23.68 -12.24
CA VAL A 118 3.92 -23.73 -13.36
C VAL A 118 5.14 -24.55 -12.94
N GLU A 119 5.48 -25.57 -13.73
CA GLU A 119 6.65 -26.43 -13.53
C GLU A 119 7.25 -26.81 -14.88
N GLY A 120 8.55 -26.62 -15.04
CA GLY A 120 9.26 -27.05 -16.24
C GLY A 120 8.78 -26.38 -17.55
N GLY A 121 8.25 -25.16 -17.51
CA GLY A 121 7.69 -24.45 -18.68
C GLY A 121 6.28 -24.85 -19.06
N GLU A 122 5.60 -25.63 -18.23
CA GLU A 122 4.20 -25.99 -18.39
C GLU A 122 3.35 -25.45 -17.23
N ALA A 123 2.15 -24.95 -17.54
CA ALA A 123 1.15 -24.54 -16.55
C ALA A 123 0.02 -25.55 -16.48
N ARG A 124 -0.50 -25.78 -15.27
CA ARG A 124 -1.70 -26.60 -15.00
C ARG A 124 -2.63 -25.82 -14.09
N GLU A 125 -3.89 -25.68 -14.50
CA GLU A 125 -4.91 -25.04 -13.68
C GLU A 125 -5.20 -25.87 -12.43
N LEU A 126 -5.24 -25.25 -11.27
CA LEU A 126 -5.70 -25.85 -10.02
C LEU A 126 -7.22 -25.79 -9.99
N ILE A 127 -7.85 -26.96 -10.06
CA ILE A 127 -9.32 -27.08 -10.07
C ILE A 127 -9.84 -26.94 -8.64
N TYR A 128 -10.72 -25.97 -8.42
CA TYR A 128 -11.38 -25.79 -7.13
C TYR A 128 -12.12 -27.05 -6.68
N ASP A 129 -11.92 -27.42 -5.42
CA ASP A 129 -12.71 -28.42 -4.73
C ASP A 129 -13.07 -27.91 -3.33
N GLN A 130 -14.34 -28.09 -2.95
CA GLN A 130 -14.83 -27.63 -1.65
C GLN A 130 -14.10 -28.32 -0.48
N SER A 131 -13.60 -29.54 -0.68
CA SER A 131 -12.83 -30.28 0.33
C SER A 131 -11.50 -29.63 0.72
N TYR A 132 -11.02 -28.65 -0.05
CA TYR A 132 -9.84 -27.87 0.32
C TYR A 132 -10.08 -26.89 1.46
N PHE A 133 -11.33 -26.69 1.85
CA PHE A 133 -11.71 -25.72 2.88
C PHE A 133 -12.45 -26.40 4.04
N ASP A 134 -12.00 -26.08 5.25
CA ASP A 134 -12.70 -26.39 6.47
C ASP A 134 -13.78 -25.35 6.71
N MET A 135 -15.01 -25.80 6.90
CA MET A 135 -16.17 -24.94 7.14
C MET A 135 -17.26 -25.69 7.92
N PRO A 136 -18.11 -25.00 8.69
CA PRO A 136 -19.22 -25.60 9.40
C PRO A 136 -20.14 -26.46 8.50
N ALA A 137 -20.76 -27.51 9.06
CA ALA A 137 -21.63 -28.42 8.28
C ALA A 137 -22.84 -27.68 7.68
N ASP A 138 -23.31 -26.63 8.34
CA ASP A 138 -24.41 -25.75 7.93
C ASP A 138 -24.00 -24.52 7.14
N SER A 139 -22.71 -24.41 6.79
CA SER A 139 -22.19 -23.24 6.05
C SER A 139 -22.93 -23.08 4.71
N VAL A 140 -23.39 -21.86 4.43
CA VAL A 140 -24.01 -21.48 3.16
C VAL A 140 -23.02 -21.66 1.98
N ALA A 141 -21.72 -21.56 2.23
CA ALA A 141 -20.68 -21.77 1.21
C ALA A 141 -20.73 -23.18 0.58
N ARG A 142 -21.27 -24.15 1.30
CA ARG A 142 -21.48 -25.53 0.76
C ARG A 142 -22.46 -25.59 -0.40
N GLN A 143 -23.26 -24.54 -0.63
CA GLN A 143 -24.20 -24.44 -1.74
C GLN A 143 -23.55 -23.91 -3.05
N LEU A 144 -22.26 -23.53 -3.01
CA LEU A 144 -21.55 -23.11 -4.21
C LEU A 144 -21.40 -24.30 -5.19
N PRO A 145 -21.42 -24.02 -6.51
CA PRO A 145 -21.27 -25.08 -7.51
C PRO A 145 -19.85 -25.69 -7.47
N LYS A 146 -19.73 -26.90 -7.97
CA LYS A 146 -18.41 -27.49 -8.23
C LYS A 146 -17.64 -26.59 -9.19
N GLY A 147 -16.36 -26.34 -8.88
CA GLY A 147 -15.53 -25.45 -9.69
C GLY A 147 -15.84 -23.95 -9.50
N ALA A 148 -16.40 -23.55 -8.35
CA ALA A 148 -16.67 -22.15 -8.05
C ALA A 148 -15.43 -21.23 -8.16
N GLY A 149 -14.23 -21.77 -7.92
CA GLY A 149 -12.98 -21.02 -8.00
C GLY A 149 -12.52 -20.42 -6.68
N PHE A 150 -11.44 -19.69 -6.72
CA PHE A 150 -10.78 -19.06 -5.57
C PHE A 150 -10.91 -17.54 -5.65
N ALA A 151 -10.95 -16.87 -4.50
CA ALA A 151 -10.97 -15.39 -4.44
C ALA A 151 -9.59 -14.76 -4.53
N GLY A 152 -8.54 -15.53 -4.26
CA GLY A 152 -7.17 -15.10 -4.19
C GLY A 152 -6.29 -16.14 -3.50
N PHE A 153 -5.06 -15.76 -3.14
CA PHE A 153 -4.10 -16.67 -2.51
C PHE A 153 -3.24 -15.97 -1.47
N ARG A 154 -2.59 -16.78 -0.63
CA ARG A 154 -1.58 -16.38 0.36
C ARG A 154 -0.32 -17.21 0.20
N ILE A 155 0.82 -16.58 0.42
CA ILE A 155 2.11 -17.25 0.57
C ILE A 155 2.41 -17.33 2.06
N GLN A 156 2.58 -18.54 2.55
CA GLN A 156 2.78 -18.80 3.97
C GLN A 156 4.21 -18.53 4.40
N GLU A 157 4.42 -18.27 5.70
CA GLU A 157 5.75 -18.13 6.29
C GLU A 157 6.61 -19.38 6.04
N PRO A 158 7.96 -19.27 6.09
CA PRO A 158 8.84 -20.40 5.75
C PRO A 158 8.61 -21.60 6.66
N ARG A 159 8.53 -22.79 6.09
CA ARG A 159 8.40 -24.05 6.83
C ARG A 159 9.56 -24.33 7.78
N ASP A 160 10.75 -23.88 7.41
CA ASP A 160 11.99 -23.99 8.19
C ASP A 160 12.17 -22.84 9.19
N GLY A 161 11.20 -21.92 9.26
CA GLY A 161 11.17 -20.78 10.16
C GLY A 161 10.70 -21.14 11.58
N LYS A 162 10.77 -20.14 12.47
CA LYS A 162 10.28 -20.26 13.86
C LYS A 162 8.78 -20.00 14.00
N ILE A 163 8.16 -19.39 12.98
CA ILE A 163 6.74 -19.02 12.94
C ILE A 163 5.98 -20.21 12.35
N ASP A 164 4.85 -20.57 12.97
CA ASP A 164 3.99 -21.63 12.45
C ASP A 164 3.40 -21.21 11.09
N TRP A 165 3.94 -21.74 10.01
CA TRP A 165 3.55 -21.41 8.65
C TRP A 165 2.09 -21.77 8.34
N ARG A 166 1.50 -22.74 9.02
CA ARG A 166 0.12 -23.15 8.80
C ARG A 166 -0.88 -22.05 9.18
N LYS A 167 -0.47 -21.14 10.04
CA LYS A 167 -1.30 -20.05 10.59
C LYS A 167 -0.88 -18.66 10.15
N ASN A 168 0.29 -18.52 9.55
CA ASN A 168 0.88 -17.24 9.24
C ASN A 168 1.32 -17.14 7.79
N ASP A 169 0.91 -16.09 7.15
CA ASP A 169 1.28 -15.72 5.78
C ASP A 169 2.08 -14.41 5.78
N TRP A 170 2.86 -14.21 4.74
CA TRP A 170 3.64 -12.97 4.57
C TRP A 170 3.27 -12.17 3.33
N VAL A 171 2.51 -12.77 2.40
CA VAL A 171 1.93 -12.10 1.21
C VAL A 171 0.51 -12.58 1.00
N ALA A 172 -0.37 -11.65 0.62
CA ALA A 172 -1.74 -11.95 0.22
C ALA A 172 -2.12 -11.17 -1.05
N PHE A 173 -2.74 -11.86 -2.00
CA PHE A 173 -3.40 -11.31 -3.18
C PHE A 173 -4.89 -11.59 -3.06
N LEU A 174 -5.70 -10.55 -2.90
CA LEU A 174 -7.13 -10.68 -2.64
C LEU A 174 -7.89 -9.43 -3.08
N GLY A 175 -8.88 -9.62 -3.95
CA GLY A 175 -9.78 -8.58 -4.44
C GLY A 175 -9.18 -7.71 -5.55
N ALA A 176 -9.83 -7.63 -6.70
CA ALA A 176 -9.38 -6.92 -7.88
C ALA A 176 -7.89 -7.20 -8.17
N SER A 177 -7.06 -6.16 -8.20
CA SER A 177 -5.61 -6.32 -8.35
C SER A 177 -4.82 -5.90 -7.10
N TYR A 178 -5.45 -5.97 -5.92
CA TYR A 178 -4.79 -5.65 -4.65
C TYR A 178 -3.87 -6.77 -4.20
N PHE A 179 -2.73 -6.37 -3.66
CA PHE A 179 -1.82 -7.26 -2.95
C PHE A 179 -1.12 -6.52 -1.82
N ARG A 180 -0.71 -7.28 -0.82
CA ARG A 180 -0.04 -6.75 0.37
C ARG A 180 0.95 -7.74 0.94
N ALA A 181 1.92 -7.23 1.68
CA ALA A 181 2.85 -8.05 2.42
C ALA A 181 2.98 -7.54 3.85
N ILE A 182 3.37 -8.42 4.77
CA ILE A 182 3.75 -7.98 6.10
C ILE A 182 5.11 -7.28 6.02
N GLY A 183 5.26 -6.23 6.84
CA GLY A 183 6.53 -5.54 6.94
C GLY A 183 7.50 -6.25 7.88
N GLU A 184 8.60 -5.58 8.16
CA GLU A 184 9.63 -6.00 9.10
C GLU A 184 9.08 -6.24 10.53
N LEU A 185 8.02 -5.54 10.91
CA LEU A 185 7.40 -5.58 12.25
C LEU A 185 6.23 -6.57 12.33
N TYR A 186 6.10 -7.48 11.37
CA TYR A 186 5.10 -8.56 11.33
C TYR A 186 3.65 -8.05 11.42
N GLN A 187 3.35 -6.97 10.71
CA GLN A 187 2.00 -6.40 10.64
C GLN A 187 1.63 -6.07 9.20
N TYR A 188 0.38 -6.37 8.82
CA TYR A 188 -0.21 -5.81 7.61
C TYR A 188 -0.63 -4.36 7.83
N GLY A 189 -0.62 -3.57 6.77
CA GLY A 189 -1.09 -2.19 6.75
C GLY A 189 -1.58 -1.83 5.37
N LEU A 190 -0.92 -0.86 4.75
CA LEU A 190 -1.21 -0.41 3.40
C LEU A 190 -1.06 -1.53 2.36
N SER A 191 -1.66 -1.32 1.19
CA SER A 191 -1.67 -2.24 0.06
C SER A 191 -0.99 -1.61 -1.16
N ALA A 192 -0.56 -2.46 -2.10
CA ALA A 192 -0.31 -2.08 -3.48
C ALA A 192 -1.44 -2.60 -4.38
N ARG A 193 -1.54 -2.04 -5.58
CA ARG A 193 -2.47 -2.50 -6.63
C ARG A 193 -1.70 -2.76 -7.93
N GLY A 194 -2.23 -3.56 -8.81
CA GLY A 194 -1.71 -3.66 -10.17
C GLY A 194 -1.74 -2.31 -10.89
N LEU A 195 -2.91 -1.68 -10.96
CA LEU A 195 -3.12 -0.35 -11.56
C LEU A 195 -4.17 0.45 -10.79
N ALA A 196 -4.11 1.79 -10.96
CA ALA A 196 -5.15 2.72 -10.55
C ALA A 196 -5.61 3.53 -11.78
N LEU A 197 -6.86 3.36 -12.18
CA LEU A 197 -7.39 3.95 -13.41
C LEU A 197 -8.52 4.92 -13.10
N ASP A 198 -8.34 6.17 -13.52
CA ASP A 198 -9.30 7.26 -13.31
C ASP A 198 -9.70 7.49 -11.84
N THR A 199 -8.80 7.14 -10.90
CA THR A 199 -9.00 7.36 -9.45
C THR A 199 -9.26 8.84 -9.18
N ALA A 200 -10.38 9.15 -8.53
CA ALA A 200 -10.80 10.51 -8.18
C ALA A 200 -10.85 11.50 -9.37
N VAL A 201 -11.14 11.03 -10.58
CA VAL A 201 -11.43 11.89 -11.73
C VAL A 201 -12.89 12.28 -11.69
N GLY A 202 -13.18 13.58 -11.55
CA GLY A 202 -14.55 14.09 -11.41
C GLY A 202 -15.48 13.62 -12.53
N GLY A 203 -16.68 13.15 -12.17
CA GLY A 203 -17.71 12.72 -13.11
C GLY A 203 -17.52 11.31 -13.72
N LYS A 204 -16.46 10.58 -13.32
CA LYS A 204 -16.21 9.22 -13.78
C LYS A 204 -16.05 8.26 -12.59
N PRO A 205 -16.58 7.02 -12.68
CA PRO A 205 -16.25 5.99 -11.71
C PRO A 205 -14.78 5.55 -11.89
N GLU A 206 -14.11 5.21 -10.80
CA GLU A 206 -12.81 4.56 -10.84
C GLU A 206 -12.96 3.16 -11.46
N GLU A 207 -12.03 2.77 -12.33
CA GLU A 207 -11.94 1.43 -12.85
C GLU A 207 -10.96 0.61 -12.03
N PHE A 208 -11.39 -0.57 -11.58
CA PHE A 208 -10.59 -1.55 -10.84
C PHE A 208 -10.34 -2.78 -11.71
N PRO A 209 -9.20 -2.85 -12.43
CA PRO A 209 -8.83 -4.06 -13.14
C PRO A 209 -8.60 -5.22 -12.15
N ASP A 210 -8.95 -6.43 -12.57
CA ASP A 210 -8.80 -7.65 -11.78
C ASP A 210 -7.58 -8.45 -12.24
N PHE A 211 -6.86 -9.09 -11.30
CA PHE A 211 -6.03 -10.25 -11.64
C PHE A 211 -6.96 -11.43 -11.87
N THR A 212 -7.12 -11.83 -13.13
CA THR A 212 -8.06 -12.90 -13.52
C THR A 212 -7.41 -14.27 -13.55
N LYS A 213 -6.10 -14.33 -13.81
CA LYS A 213 -5.30 -15.56 -13.81
C LYS A 213 -4.02 -15.35 -13.04
N ILE A 214 -3.71 -16.31 -12.20
CA ILE A 214 -2.47 -16.36 -11.40
C ILE A 214 -1.72 -17.63 -11.76
N TYR A 215 -0.42 -17.50 -11.95
CA TYR A 215 0.51 -18.59 -12.25
C TYR A 215 1.62 -18.59 -11.21
N ILE A 216 1.67 -19.61 -10.38
CA ILE A 216 2.65 -19.77 -9.30
C ILE A 216 3.71 -20.72 -9.80
N GLU A 217 4.95 -20.26 -9.92
CA GLU A 217 6.05 -21.10 -10.37
C GLU A 217 6.57 -21.97 -9.22
N LYS A 218 6.81 -23.24 -9.51
CA LYS A 218 7.60 -24.07 -8.59
C LYS A 218 9.00 -23.48 -8.48
N PRO A 219 9.46 -23.18 -7.26
CA PRO A 219 10.71 -22.44 -7.08
C PRO A 219 11.94 -23.24 -7.56
N GLU A 220 12.83 -22.58 -8.29
CA GLU A 220 14.15 -23.10 -8.63
C GLU A 220 15.14 -22.89 -7.47
N THR A 221 14.91 -21.88 -6.65
CA THR A 221 15.69 -21.55 -5.45
C THR A 221 14.78 -21.38 -4.26
N ALA A 222 15.23 -21.80 -3.06
CA ALA A 222 14.42 -21.77 -1.85
C ALA A 222 14.11 -20.35 -1.31
N ASP A 223 14.76 -19.29 -1.82
CA ASP A 223 14.72 -17.97 -1.21
C ASP A 223 13.69 -17.02 -1.83
N THR A 224 13.10 -17.38 -2.97
CA THR A 224 12.14 -16.54 -3.69
C THR A 224 10.91 -17.32 -4.11
N VAL A 225 9.79 -16.58 -4.26
CA VAL A 225 8.56 -17.08 -4.88
C VAL A 225 8.29 -16.25 -6.11
N THR A 226 8.11 -16.91 -7.27
CA THR A 226 7.73 -16.25 -8.53
C THR A 226 6.25 -16.46 -8.79
N VAL A 227 5.56 -15.37 -9.03
CA VAL A 227 4.14 -15.35 -9.42
C VAL A 227 3.99 -14.53 -10.69
N LEU A 228 3.26 -15.06 -11.67
CA LEU A 228 2.84 -14.29 -12.83
C LEU A 228 1.33 -14.07 -12.77
N ALA A 229 0.86 -12.95 -13.30
CA ALA A 229 -0.56 -12.60 -13.25
C ALA A 229 -1.02 -11.96 -14.55
N LEU A 230 -2.21 -12.35 -15.02
CA LEU A 230 -2.95 -11.65 -16.06
C LEU A 230 -3.87 -10.63 -15.39
N LEU A 231 -3.70 -9.36 -15.74
CA LEU A 231 -4.58 -8.27 -15.31
C LEU A 231 -5.54 -7.91 -16.43
N GLU A 232 -6.82 -7.81 -16.11
CA GLU A 232 -7.86 -7.45 -17.08
C GLU A 232 -8.81 -6.39 -16.55
N GLY A 233 -9.13 -5.44 -17.42
CA GLY A 233 -10.15 -4.44 -17.20
C GLY A 233 -10.77 -3.97 -18.51
N PRO A 234 -11.89 -3.23 -18.46
CA PRO A 234 -12.51 -2.65 -19.65
C PRO A 234 -11.59 -1.77 -20.49
N SER A 235 -10.59 -1.13 -19.86
CA SER A 235 -9.68 -0.17 -20.51
C SER A 235 -8.27 -0.70 -20.74
N VAL A 236 -7.88 -1.84 -20.10
CA VAL A 236 -6.49 -2.32 -20.08
C VAL A 236 -6.42 -3.84 -19.96
N VAL A 237 -5.36 -4.40 -20.53
CA VAL A 237 -4.88 -5.76 -20.26
C VAL A 237 -3.42 -5.67 -19.84
N GLY A 238 -2.97 -6.50 -18.90
CA GLY A 238 -1.59 -6.51 -18.45
C GLY A 238 -1.05 -7.88 -18.09
N ALA A 239 0.23 -8.09 -18.35
CA ALA A 239 1.00 -9.22 -17.86
C ALA A 239 1.97 -8.74 -16.78
N TYR A 240 1.95 -9.41 -15.63
CA TYR A 240 2.79 -9.11 -14.48
C TYR A 240 3.67 -10.30 -14.13
N LYS A 241 4.88 -10.01 -13.67
CA LYS A 241 5.78 -10.97 -13.03
C LYS A 241 6.24 -10.38 -11.71
N PHE A 242 6.07 -11.13 -10.63
CA PHE A 242 6.49 -10.80 -9.27
C PHE A 242 7.54 -11.80 -8.84
N ILE A 243 8.73 -11.35 -8.49
CA ILE A 243 9.75 -12.16 -7.80
C ILE A 243 9.82 -11.63 -6.38
N MET A 244 9.36 -12.43 -5.44
CA MET A 244 9.15 -12.02 -4.06
C MET A 244 10.16 -12.70 -3.14
N ALA A 245 10.81 -11.92 -2.29
CA ALA A 245 11.77 -12.40 -1.30
C ALA A 245 11.33 -12.02 0.12
N ARG A 246 11.38 -12.99 1.03
CA ARG A 246 11.12 -12.82 2.46
C ARG A 246 12.44 -12.74 3.21
N GLY A 247 12.83 -11.52 3.57
CA GLY A 247 14.02 -11.24 4.37
C GLY A 247 13.65 -10.58 5.70
N LYS A 248 14.33 -9.51 6.05
CA LYS A 248 14.01 -8.65 7.20
C LYS A 248 12.60 -8.06 7.07
N GLY A 249 12.25 -7.62 5.85
CA GLY A 249 10.90 -7.31 5.42
C GLY A 249 10.53 -8.13 4.20
N VAL A 250 9.78 -7.55 3.26
CA VAL A 250 9.43 -8.16 1.98
C VAL A 250 9.86 -7.26 0.85
N VAL A 251 10.55 -7.82 -0.13
CA VAL A 251 10.91 -7.13 -1.37
C VAL A 251 10.28 -7.88 -2.53
N MET A 252 9.56 -7.17 -3.39
CA MET A 252 8.99 -7.69 -4.63
C MET A 252 9.65 -7.01 -5.81
N ASP A 253 10.35 -7.75 -6.65
CA ASP A 253 10.81 -7.28 -7.96
C ASP A 253 9.69 -7.51 -8.98
N ILE A 254 9.19 -6.44 -9.57
CA ILE A 254 7.99 -6.47 -10.42
C ILE A 254 8.37 -6.04 -11.83
N GLU A 255 7.97 -6.84 -12.80
CA GLU A 255 7.98 -6.51 -14.21
C GLU A 255 6.55 -6.54 -14.74
N GLN A 256 6.16 -5.52 -15.51
CA GLN A 256 4.81 -5.42 -16.08
C GLN A 256 4.85 -4.98 -17.54
N ALA A 257 3.95 -5.54 -18.34
CA ALA A 257 3.64 -5.13 -19.70
C ALA A 257 2.14 -4.83 -19.81
N LEU A 258 1.79 -3.60 -20.14
CA LEU A 258 0.41 -3.09 -20.14
C LEU A 258 0.00 -2.64 -21.54
N PHE A 259 -1.22 -2.99 -21.93
CA PHE A 259 -1.77 -2.75 -23.26
C PHE A 259 -3.15 -2.07 -23.11
N LEU A 260 -3.31 -0.88 -23.70
CA LEU A 260 -4.52 -0.07 -23.55
C LEU A 260 -5.57 -0.41 -24.60
N ARG A 261 -6.80 -0.70 -24.13
CA ARG A 261 -8.02 -0.88 -24.95
C ARG A 261 -8.74 0.44 -25.20
N LYS A 262 -8.75 1.33 -24.18
CA LYS A 262 -9.46 2.61 -24.17
C LYS A 262 -8.57 3.71 -23.62
N PRO A 263 -8.89 4.99 -23.89
CA PRO A 263 -8.18 6.09 -23.27
C PRO A 263 -8.47 6.15 -21.78
N VAL A 264 -7.41 6.40 -20.98
CA VAL A 264 -7.49 6.58 -19.52
C VAL A 264 -6.97 7.97 -19.19
N SER A 265 -7.76 8.75 -18.46
CA SER A 265 -7.42 10.15 -18.13
C SER A 265 -6.35 10.24 -17.05
N ARG A 266 -6.43 9.37 -16.03
CA ARG A 266 -5.43 9.25 -14.96
C ARG A 266 -4.95 7.81 -14.90
N PHE A 267 -3.78 7.59 -15.48
CA PHE A 267 -3.18 6.25 -15.60
C PHE A 267 -2.11 6.06 -14.53
N GLY A 268 -2.51 5.49 -13.40
CA GLY A 268 -1.66 5.32 -12.22
C GLY A 268 -0.88 4.02 -12.23
N LEU A 269 0.45 4.13 -12.25
CA LEU A 269 1.43 3.04 -12.22
C LEU A 269 2.00 2.87 -10.81
N ALA A 270 2.31 1.63 -10.41
CA ALA A 270 2.81 1.26 -9.09
C ALA A 270 2.00 1.92 -7.94
N PRO A 271 0.66 1.80 -7.94
CA PRO A 271 -0.16 2.51 -6.97
C PRO A 271 -0.08 1.87 -5.60
N LEU A 272 0.04 2.73 -4.59
CA LEU A 272 0.01 2.43 -3.16
C LEU A 272 -1.31 2.92 -2.60
N THR A 273 -1.92 2.16 -1.71
CA THR A 273 -3.21 2.51 -1.09
C THR A 273 -3.10 2.38 0.41
N SER A 274 -3.48 3.42 1.14
CA SER A 274 -3.36 3.48 2.60
C SER A 274 -4.58 4.15 3.23
N MET A 275 -4.61 4.14 4.55
CA MET A 275 -5.61 4.83 5.36
C MET A 275 -4.95 5.93 6.20
N TYR A 276 -5.57 7.10 6.22
CA TYR A 276 -5.24 8.20 7.11
C TYR A 276 -6.53 8.88 7.55
N TRP A 277 -6.86 8.77 8.83
CA TRP A 277 -8.02 9.46 9.40
C TRP A 277 -7.59 10.77 10.07
N PHE A 278 -6.70 10.74 11.04
CA PHE A 278 -6.11 11.91 11.67
C PHE A 278 -4.77 11.62 12.33
N SER A 279 -3.99 12.69 12.52
CA SER A 279 -2.77 12.72 13.34
C SER A 279 -2.74 13.99 14.18
N GLU A 280 -1.60 14.32 14.76
CA GLU A 280 -1.39 15.51 15.59
C GLU A 280 -1.75 16.84 14.90
N THR A 281 -1.80 16.88 13.57
CA THR A 281 -2.23 18.06 12.79
C THR A 281 -3.74 18.32 12.87
N LYS A 282 -4.54 17.29 13.13
CA LYS A 282 -6.01 17.36 13.22
C LYS A 282 -6.53 17.36 14.66
N LYS A 283 -5.67 17.27 15.66
CA LYS A 283 -6.05 17.24 17.08
C LYS A 283 -7.11 18.26 17.49
N PRO A 284 -7.13 19.52 16.95
CA PRO A 284 -8.17 20.49 17.32
C PRO A 284 -9.58 20.10 16.87
N THR A 285 -9.73 19.22 15.88
CA THR A 285 -11.01 18.85 15.24
C THR A 285 -11.34 17.37 15.34
N ALA A 286 -10.36 16.51 15.67
CA ALA A 286 -10.58 15.08 15.85
C ALA A 286 -11.24 14.78 17.19
N ILE A 287 -12.37 14.06 17.19
CA ILE A 287 -13.06 13.58 18.39
C ILE A 287 -12.92 12.07 18.43
N ASP A 288 -11.80 11.61 18.97
CA ASP A 288 -11.51 10.20 19.22
C ASP A 288 -10.66 10.10 20.49
N TRP A 289 -10.71 8.96 21.18
CA TRP A 289 -9.91 8.72 22.39
C TRP A 289 -8.43 8.47 22.07
N ARG A 290 -8.13 8.03 20.84
CA ARG A 290 -6.76 7.80 20.34
C ARG A 290 -6.15 9.13 19.91
N PRO A 291 -4.85 9.34 20.10
CA PRO A 291 -4.17 10.53 19.61
C PRO A 291 -4.10 10.60 18.08
N GLU A 292 -3.85 9.45 17.45
CA GLU A 292 -3.68 9.32 15.99
C GLU A 292 -4.25 8.01 15.46
N VAL A 293 -4.75 8.02 14.22
CA VAL A 293 -5.28 6.83 13.53
C VAL A 293 -4.90 6.88 12.07
N HIS A 294 -3.87 6.13 11.69
CA HIS A 294 -3.42 6.01 10.30
C HIS A 294 -2.48 4.81 10.09
N ASP A 295 -2.42 4.31 8.85
CA ASP A 295 -1.45 3.28 8.44
C ASP A 295 -0.17 3.88 7.89
N SER A 296 -0.20 5.15 7.49
CA SER A 296 0.94 5.89 6.97
C SER A 296 0.87 7.34 7.43
N ASP A 297 2.02 7.91 7.83
CA ASP A 297 2.15 9.32 8.23
C ASP A 297 2.22 10.25 7.03
N GLY A 298 2.93 9.84 5.99
CA GLY A 298 3.27 10.73 4.90
C GLY A 298 3.77 10.05 3.65
N LEU A 299 3.81 10.85 2.57
CA LEU A 299 4.44 10.51 1.32
C LEU A 299 5.88 11.02 1.34
N ALA A 300 6.84 10.09 1.21
CA ALA A 300 8.24 10.40 0.95
C ALA A 300 8.54 10.29 -0.54
N MET A 301 9.37 11.17 -1.07
CA MET A 301 9.79 11.18 -2.47
C MET A 301 11.28 11.46 -2.58
N TRP A 302 11.97 10.71 -3.42
CA TRP A 302 13.34 10.95 -3.84
C TRP A 302 13.35 11.24 -5.33
N THR A 303 13.49 12.51 -5.67
CA THR A 303 13.35 13.01 -7.04
C THR A 303 14.50 12.56 -7.95
N GLY A 304 14.28 12.61 -9.26
CA GLY A 304 15.30 12.31 -10.26
C GLY A 304 16.55 13.20 -10.13
N TRP A 305 16.40 14.45 -9.71
CA TRP A 305 17.50 15.39 -9.47
C TRP A 305 18.08 15.36 -8.06
N GLY A 306 17.57 14.48 -7.17
CA GLY A 306 18.20 14.17 -5.88
C GLY A 306 17.64 14.89 -4.67
N GLU A 307 16.53 15.61 -4.78
CA GLU A 307 15.84 16.19 -3.64
C GLU A 307 15.05 15.12 -2.88
N HIS A 308 15.11 15.14 -1.55
CA HIS A 308 14.28 14.35 -0.67
C HIS A 308 13.14 15.21 -0.13
N LEU A 309 11.91 14.76 -0.31
CA LEU A 309 10.69 15.46 0.05
C LEU A 309 9.90 14.63 1.05
N TRP A 310 9.31 15.29 2.04
CA TRP A 310 8.36 14.70 2.97
C TRP A 310 7.05 15.48 2.96
N ARG A 311 5.96 14.81 2.64
CA ARG A 311 4.60 15.38 2.60
C ARG A 311 3.72 14.63 3.59
N PRO A 312 3.53 15.15 4.84
CA PRO A 312 2.55 14.60 5.78
C PRO A 312 1.18 14.46 5.12
N LEU A 313 0.48 13.35 5.38
CA LEU A 313 -0.85 13.12 4.84
C LEU A 313 -1.88 14.03 5.50
N ASN A 314 -3.00 14.21 4.82
CA ASN A 314 -4.17 14.91 5.30
C ASN A 314 -5.43 14.07 5.14
N ASN A 315 -6.44 14.41 5.93
CA ASN A 315 -7.84 14.09 5.68
C ASN A 315 -8.57 15.40 5.34
N PRO A 316 -8.60 15.78 4.05
CA PRO A 316 -9.14 17.07 3.63
C PRO A 316 -10.68 17.08 3.65
N PRO A 317 -11.33 18.25 3.65
CA PRO A 317 -12.80 18.36 3.64
C PRO A 317 -13.46 17.95 2.30
N HIS A 318 -12.67 17.82 1.24
CA HIS A 318 -13.08 17.38 -0.10
C HIS A 318 -11.92 16.64 -0.76
N ILE A 319 -12.19 15.93 -1.85
CA ILE A 319 -11.16 15.18 -2.58
C ILE A 319 -10.06 16.12 -3.05
N VAL A 320 -8.82 15.80 -2.71
CA VAL A 320 -7.61 16.50 -3.16
C VAL A 320 -6.74 15.56 -3.98
N ALA A 321 -6.20 16.09 -5.07
CA ALA A 321 -5.25 15.40 -5.94
C ALA A 321 -4.03 16.29 -6.14
N SER A 322 -2.98 16.06 -5.34
CA SER A 322 -1.69 16.78 -5.41
C SER A 322 -0.76 16.10 -6.39
N ALA A 323 -0.11 16.86 -7.27
CA ALA A 323 0.79 16.36 -8.30
C ALA A 323 2.20 16.96 -8.11
N PHE A 324 3.20 16.08 -7.99
CA PHE A 324 4.60 16.44 -7.84
C PHE A 324 5.35 16.05 -9.12
N GLY A 325 5.65 17.06 -9.95
CA GLY A 325 6.34 16.87 -11.24
C GLY A 325 7.75 16.33 -11.06
N ASP A 326 8.12 15.31 -11.84
CA ASP A 326 9.45 14.72 -11.79
C ASP A 326 9.84 14.11 -13.14
N GLU A 327 11.13 13.82 -13.30
CA GLU A 327 11.66 13.05 -14.40
C GLU A 327 12.59 11.96 -13.86
N ASN A 328 12.25 10.70 -14.12
CA ASN A 328 12.99 9.54 -13.62
C ASN A 328 13.16 9.57 -12.10
N PRO A 329 12.07 9.53 -11.31
CA PRO A 329 12.14 9.49 -9.86
C PRO A 329 13.03 8.34 -9.38
N LYS A 330 13.83 8.57 -8.35
CA LYS A 330 14.63 7.51 -7.71
C LYS A 330 13.79 6.64 -6.79
N GLY A 331 12.67 7.19 -6.29
CA GLY A 331 11.69 6.43 -5.54
C GLY A 331 10.64 7.31 -4.87
N PHE A 332 9.56 6.67 -4.43
CA PHE A 332 8.52 7.28 -3.61
C PHE A 332 7.83 6.22 -2.75
N GLY A 333 7.22 6.63 -1.65
CA GLY A 333 6.54 5.68 -0.80
C GLY A 333 5.62 6.32 0.23
N LEU A 334 4.64 5.54 0.69
CA LEU A 334 3.83 5.86 1.85
C LEU A 334 4.48 5.22 3.07
N LEU A 335 4.93 6.06 4.00
CA LEU A 335 5.73 5.63 5.14
C LEU A 335 4.96 5.82 6.45
N GLN A 336 5.14 4.88 7.36
CA GLN A 336 4.78 5.01 8.77
C GLN A 336 6.06 5.28 9.55
N ARG A 337 6.35 6.56 9.82
CA ARG A 337 7.56 6.98 10.55
C ARG A 337 7.35 7.03 12.06
N ASP A 338 6.11 7.35 12.49
CA ASP A 338 5.77 7.31 13.91
C ASP A 338 5.60 5.88 14.39
N ARG A 339 6.45 5.48 15.33
CA ARG A 339 6.54 4.13 15.87
C ARG A 339 6.27 4.07 17.38
N GLN A 340 5.73 5.15 17.95
CA GLN A 340 5.47 5.23 19.39
C GLN A 340 4.06 4.73 19.68
N PHE A 341 3.93 3.68 20.48
CA PHE A 341 2.63 3.15 20.90
C PHE A 341 1.73 4.21 21.54
N ASP A 342 2.33 5.12 22.34
CA ASP A 342 1.58 6.17 23.06
C ASP A 342 0.92 7.20 22.12
N HIS A 343 1.31 7.23 20.86
CA HIS A 343 0.66 8.07 19.85
C HIS A 343 -0.60 7.42 19.25
N TYR A 344 -0.80 6.12 19.42
CA TYR A 344 -1.97 5.40 18.89
C TYR A 344 -2.87 4.83 19.97
N LEU A 345 -2.30 4.24 21.04
CA LEU A 345 -3.00 3.61 22.14
C LEU A 345 -3.98 2.49 21.71
N ASP A 346 -3.80 1.92 20.54
CA ASP A 346 -4.74 0.99 19.91
C ASP A 346 -4.15 -0.42 19.82
N GLY A 347 -4.99 -1.43 20.12
CA GLY A 347 -4.61 -2.85 20.02
C GLY A 347 -4.50 -3.40 18.61
N VAL A 348 -4.74 -2.60 17.56
CA VAL A 348 -4.53 -3.00 16.15
C VAL A 348 -3.13 -2.64 15.62
N TYR A 349 -2.25 -2.14 16.49
CA TYR A 349 -0.82 -1.97 16.27
C TYR A 349 -0.47 -1.07 15.08
N TYR A 350 -1.01 0.14 15.02
CA TYR A 350 -0.67 1.13 13.98
C TYR A 350 0.83 1.45 13.95
N GLU A 351 1.50 1.47 15.11
CA GLU A 351 2.94 1.69 15.23
C GLU A 351 3.79 0.62 14.54
N LYS A 352 3.22 -0.54 14.23
CA LYS A 352 3.89 -1.66 13.54
C LYS A 352 3.52 -1.79 12.07
N ARG A 353 2.64 -0.94 11.54
CA ARG A 353 2.26 -0.96 10.12
C ARG A 353 3.49 -0.75 9.24
N PRO A 354 3.63 -1.47 8.12
CA PRO A 354 4.79 -1.31 7.25
C PRO A 354 4.81 0.03 6.53
N SER A 355 6.00 0.52 6.26
CA SER A 355 6.27 1.50 5.20
C SER A 355 6.36 0.75 3.87
N LEU A 356 5.87 1.37 2.79
CA LEU A 356 5.95 0.80 1.44
C LEU A 356 6.60 1.79 0.49
N TRP A 357 7.71 1.36 -0.11
CA TRP A 357 8.52 2.15 -1.03
C TRP A 357 8.53 1.54 -2.42
N VAL A 358 8.34 2.39 -3.43
CA VAL A 358 8.51 2.08 -4.86
C VAL A 358 9.90 2.51 -5.29
N GLU A 359 10.70 1.58 -5.79
CA GLU A 359 12.00 1.83 -6.41
C GLU A 359 11.89 1.55 -7.92
N PRO A 360 11.83 2.57 -8.78
CA PRO A 360 11.83 2.41 -10.22
C PRO A 360 13.09 1.69 -10.73
N LYS A 361 12.93 0.81 -11.70
CA LYS A 361 14.04 0.18 -12.43
C LYS A 361 14.09 0.74 -13.85
N GLY A 362 15.20 1.33 -14.23
CA GLY A 362 15.33 2.05 -15.48
C GLY A 362 14.69 3.45 -15.45
N GLY A 363 14.65 4.10 -16.60
CA GLY A 363 14.03 5.43 -16.73
C GLY A 363 12.51 5.33 -16.90
N TRP A 364 11.76 5.98 -16.01
CA TRP A 364 10.30 6.09 -16.12
C TRP A 364 9.86 7.31 -16.93
N GLY A 365 10.82 8.18 -17.34
CA GLY A 365 10.57 9.39 -18.10
C GLY A 365 9.97 10.51 -17.27
N LYS A 366 9.31 11.45 -17.95
CA LYS A 366 8.59 12.56 -17.34
C LYS A 366 7.20 12.14 -16.88
N GLY A 367 6.76 12.71 -15.75
CA GLY A 367 5.45 12.48 -15.19
C GLY A 367 5.27 13.18 -13.86
N VAL A 368 4.35 12.68 -13.06
CA VAL A 368 4.09 13.19 -11.72
C VAL A 368 3.92 12.05 -10.73
N ILE A 369 4.43 12.23 -9.50
CA ILE A 369 3.96 11.45 -8.36
C ILE A 369 2.64 12.09 -7.94
N GLN A 370 1.55 11.34 -8.07
CA GLN A 370 0.20 11.79 -7.74
C GLN A 370 -0.18 11.28 -6.36
N LEU A 371 -0.52 12.19 -5.45
CA LEU A 371 -1.15 11.86 -4.17
C LEU A 371 -2.63 12.22 -4.22
N ILE A 372 -3.49 11.28 -3.92
CA ILE A 372 -4.93 11.48 -3.80
C ILE A 372 -5.32 11.25 -2.35
N GLU A 373 -6.00 12.24 -1.77
CA GLU A 373 -6.51 12.23 -0.41
C GLU A 373 -8.04 12.42 -0.48
N LEU A 374 -8.78 11.40 -0.03
CA LEU A 374 -10.25 11.43 0.03
C LEU A 374 -10.68 11.72 1.46
N PRO A 375 -11.75 12.51 1.67
CA PRO A 375 -12.31 12.72 3.01
C PRO A 375 -12.84 11.40 3.58
N THR A 376 -12.59 11.18 4.87
CA THR A 376 -13.16 10.06 5.63
C THR A 376 -13.49 10.49 7.05
N ASP A 377 -14.51 9.88 7.62
CA ASP A 377 -14.93 10.05 9.01
C ASP A 377 -14.72 8.77 9.85
N ASP A 378 -14.07 7.75 9.27
CA ASP A 378 -13.78 6.48 9.94
C ASP A 378 -12.48 5.87 9.38
N GLU A 379 -11.90 4.93 10.12
CA GLU A 379 -10.70 4.15 9.78
C GLU A 379 -10.95 2.97 8.81
N ILE A 380 -12.22 2.71 8.45
CA ILE A 380 -12.60 1.52 7.66
C ILE A 380 -12.26 1.64 6.17
N HIS A 381 -12.00 2.85 5.68
CA HIS A 381 -11.79 3.12 4.26
C HIS A 381 -10.33 3.44 3.95
N ASP A 382 -9.79 2.83 2.90
CA ASP A 382 -8.54 3.27 2.29
C ASP A 382 -8.82 4.58 1.54
N ASN A 383 -8.39 5.71 2.11
CA ASN A 383 -8.67 7.05 1.60
C ASN A 383 -7.45 7.75 0.98
N ILE A 384 -6.31 7.07 0.93
CA ILE A 384 -5.05 7.60 0.40
C ILE A 384 -4.60 6.73 -0.78
N VAL A 385 -4.26 7.38 -1.90
CA VAL A 385 -3.61 6.71 -3.04
C VAL A 385 -2.40 7.51 -3.49
N ALA A 386 -1.23 6.88 -3.57
CA ALA A 386 -0.03 7.45 -4.18
C ALA A 386 0.39 6.61 -5.38
N MET A 387 0.75 7.25 -6.51
CA MET A 387 1.07 6.55 -7.74
C MET A 387 1.92 7.40 -8.68
N TRP A 388 2.60 6.78 -9.62
CA TRP A 388 3.23 7.46 -10.74
C TRP A 388 2.24 7.62 -11.90
N VAL A 389 2.08 8.83 -12.40
CA VAL A 389 1.30 9.13 -13.61
C VAL A 389 2.25 9.65 -14.68
N PRO A 390 2.52 8.86 -15.74
CA PRO A 390 3.44 9.27 -16.80
C PRO A 390 2.85 10.42 -17.64
N GLU A 391 3.72 11.29 -18.16
CA GLU A 391 3.34 12.31 -19.14
C GLU A 391 2.88 11.69 -20.47
N LYS A 392 3.39 10.49 -20.81
CA LYS A 392 2.97 9.74 -22.00
C LYS A 392 1.48 9.41 -21.93
N PRO A 393 0.67 9.82 -22.91
CA PRO A 393 -0.76 9.56 -22.92
C PRO A 393 -1.11 8.07 -22.89
N ALA A 394 -2.04 7.68 -22.03
CA ALA A 394 -2.64 6.35 -22.00
C ALA A 394 -3.78 6.27 -23.01
N ALA A 395 -3.42 6.14 -24.28
CA ALA A 395 -4.33 6.09 -25.42
C ALA A 395 -4.52 4.65 -25.92
N PRO A 396 -5.60 4.33 -26.67
CA PRO A 396 -5.79 3.01 -27.27
C PRO A 396 -4.59 2.59 -28.11
N GLY A 397 -4.13 1.36 -27.93
CA GLY A 397 -2.95 0.80 -28.60
C GLY A 397 -1.60 1.22 -27.99
N ALA A 398 -1.60 2.06 -26.95
CA ALA A 398 -0.37 2.35 -26.23
C ALA A 398 0.08 1.13 -25.40
N GLU A 399 1.39 0.92 -25.36
CA GLU A 399 2.06 -0.09 -24.54
C GLU A 399 2.94 0.60 -23.50
N PHE A 400 2.93 0.08 -22.25
CA PHE A 400 3.79 0.49 -21.16
C PHE A 400 4.50 -0.73 -20.59
N ASN A 401 5.81 -0.76 -20.73
CA ASN A 401 6.66 -1.79 -20.14
C ASN A 401 7.48 -1.14 -19.03
N LEU A 402 7.26 -1.56 -17.80
CA LEU A 402 7.93 -0.99 -16.62
C LEU A 402 8.43 -2.10 -15.71
N ALA A 403 9.48 -1.76 -14.97
CA ALA A 403 9.98 -2.60 -13.89
C ALA A 403 10.26 -1.73 -12.68
N TYR A 404 10.04 -2.30 -11.49
CA TYR A 404 10.27 -1.63 -10.21
C TYR A 404 10.37 -2.64 -9.07
N LYS A 405 10.88 -2.20 -7.94
CA LYS A 405 10.78 -2.96 -6.70
C LYS A 405 9.82 -2.30 -5.73
N LEU A 406 9.11 -3.12 -4.98
CA LEU A 406 8.35 -2.72 -3.81
C LEU A 406 9.05 -3.24 -2.56
N HIS A 407 9.22 -2.37 -1.57
CA HIS A 407 9.85 -2.71 -0.31
C HIS A 407 8.87 -2.48 0.84
N TRP A 408 8.39 -3.56 1.48
CA TRP A 408 7.64 -3.49 2.74
C TRP A 408 8.61 -3.63 3.91
N LEU A 409 8.96 -2.50 4.51
CA LEU A 409 9.97 -2.41 5.58
C LEU A 409 9.41 -1.62 6.78
N ALA A 410 10.20 -1.51 7.84
CA ALA A 410 9.89 -0.58 8.94
C ALA A 410 10.13 0.88 8.53
N ASP A 411 11.03 1.13 7.59
CA ASP A 411 11.39 2.45 7.09
C ASP A 411 11.68 2.40 5.57
N GLU A 412 12.02 3.51 4.95
CA GLU A 412 12.48 3.54 3.55
C GLU A 412 13.83 2.80 3.39
N PRO A 413 14.06 2.15 2.23
CA PRO A 413 15.28 1.35 2.01
C PRO A 413 16.55 2.21 1.88
N TYR A 414 16.41 3.47 1.51
CA TYR A 414 17.50 4.40 1.21
C TYR A 414 17.30 5.73 1.94
N PRO A 415 17.40 5.74 3.30
CA PRO A 415 17.21 6.95 4.07
C PRO A 415 18.28 8.00 3.72
N THR A 416 17.86 9.25 3.65
CA THR A 416 18.76 10.36 3.38
C THR A 416 19.74 10.60 4.53
N ASP A 417 20.93 11.11 4.21
CA ASP A 417 21.88 11.62 5.19
C ASP A 417 21.49 13.00 5.76
N LEU A 418 20.43 13.61 5.24
CA LEU A 418 19.87 14.87 5.74
C LEU A 418 19.03 14.64 7.00
N ALA A 419 18.75 15.70 7.73
CA ALA A 419 17.79 15.64 8.83
C ALA A 419 16.38 15.36 8.30
N ARG A 420 15.69 14.41 8.93
CA ARG A 420 14.34 13.97 8.52
C ARG A 420 13.28 14.67 9.35
N VAL A 421 12.15 14.98 8.74
CA VAL A 421 10.94 15.43 9.44
C VAL A 421 10.38 14.28 10.27
N VAL A 422 10.12 14.53 11.54
CA VAL A 422 9.62 13.52 12.48
C VAL A 422 8.27 13.86 13.07
N ALA A 423 7.85 15.15 13.03
CA ALA A 423 6.52 15.55 13.47
C ALA A 423 6.10 16.88 12.82
N THR A 424 4.79 17.04 12.63
CA THR A 424 4.16 18.28 12.18
C THR A 424 2.96 18.58 13.06
N ARG A 425 2.95 19.72 13.78
CA ARG A 425 1.86 20.09 14.69
C ARG A 425 1.28 21.43 14.32
N LEU A 426 -0.01 21.58 14.51
CA LEU A 426 -0.79 22.78 14.21
C LEU A 426 -1.49 23.28 15.48
N GLY A 427 -1.48 24.60 15.67
CA GLY A 427 -2.14 25.24 16.82
C GLY A 427 -2.51 26.69 16.55
N ASN A 428 -3.06 27.34 17.59
CA ASN A 428 -3.36 28.78 17.55
C ASN A 428 -2.07 29.59 17.52
N GLY A 429 -2.02 30.60 16.64
CA GLY A 429 -0.91 31.54 16.54
C GLY A 429 -0.74 32.44 17.76
N GLY A 430 0.29 33.27 17.75
CA GLY A 430 0.63 34.19 18.83
C GLY A 430 1.41 33.55 19.97
N GLN A 431 1.55 34.29 21.08
CA GLN A 431 2.37 33.90 22.24
C GLN A 431 1.51 33.63 23.47
N PRO A 432 1.89 32.70 24.37
CA PRO A 432 1.25 32.52 25.65
C PRO A 432 1.24 33.81 26.48
N GLY A 433 0.15 34.05 27.23
CA GLY A 433 0.02 35.24 28.05
C GLY A 433 -0.40 36.51 27.31
N GLN A 434 -0.52 36.46 25.98
CA GLN A 434 -1.03 37.55 25.15
C GLN A 434 -2.38 37.16 24.50
N PRO A 435 -3.25 38.14 24.15
CA PRO A 435 -4.44 37.86 23.36
C PRO A 435 -4.08 37.10 22.09
N ARG A 436 -4.74 35.96 21.83
CA ARG A 436 -4.47 35.17 20.65
C ARG A 436 -5.02 35.87 19.40
N PRO A 437 -4.19 36.11 18.38
CA PRO A 437 -4.66 36.71 17.15
C PRO A 437 -5.63 35.76 16.43
N LYS A 438 -6.75 36.28 15.95
CA LYS A 438 -7.67 35.56 15.08
C LYS A 438 -7.01 35.38 13.70
N ASN A 439 -7.34 34.30 13.01
CA ASN A 439 -6.83 34.01 11.66
C ASN A 439 -5.29 33.89 11.54
N VAL A 440 -4.63 33.50 12.63
CA VAL A 440 -3.22 33.14 12.64
C VAL A 440 -3.09 31.69 13.15
N ARG A 441 -2.33 30.89 12.43
CA ARG A 441 -2.05 29.50 12.80
C ARG A 441 -0.56 29.31 13.01
N LYS A 442 -0.24 28.62 14.08
CA LYS A 442 1.12 28.22 14.43
C LYS A 442 1.41 26.84 13.91
N PHE A 443 2.55 26.70 13.24
CA PHE A 443 3.09 25.42 12.79
C PHE A 443 4.34 25.10 13.58
N LEU A 444 4.46 23.84 13.98
CA LEU A 444 5.67 23.25 14.53
C LEU A 444 6.08 22.11 13.62
N VAL A 445 7.30 22.16 13.11
CA VAL A 445 7.89 21.07 12.31
C VAL A 445 9.17 20.63 12.99
N GLU A 446 9.25 19.35 13.34
CA GLU A 446 10.41 18.79 14.02
C GLU A 446 11.26 17.99 13.05
N PHE A 447 12.57 18.21 13.13
CA PHE A 447 13.59 17.59 12.31
C PHE A 447 14.60 16.85 13.18
N ARG A 448 15.06 15.68 12.74
CA ARG A 448 16.03 14.89 13.52
C ARG A 448 17.15 14.34 12.65
N GLY A 449 18.37 14.36 13.23
CA GLY A 449 19.54 13.69 12.66
C GLY A 449 20.29 14.48 11.60
N GLY A 450 20.98 13.76 10.73
CA GLY A 450 21.78 14.36 9.66
C GLY A 450 22.80 15.41 10.14
N PRO A 451 23.03 16.48 9.37
CA PRO A 451 23.94 17.55 9.74
C PRO A 451 23.57 18.25 11.06
N LEU A 452 22.30 18.18 11.50
CA LEU A 452 21.85 18.82 12.74
C LEU A 452 22.42 18.17 14.00
N ALA A 453 22.85 16.91 13.93
CA ALA A 453 23.44 16.19 15.06
C ALA A 453 24.85 16.67 15.43
N ASN A 454 25.52 17.37 14.50
CA ASN A 454 26.93 17.77 14.64
C ASN A 454 27.13 19.29 14.54
N LEU A 455 26.12 20.08 14.95
CA LEU A 455 26.24 21.55 14.94
C LEU A 455 27.30 22.03 15.93
N ALA A 456 28.10 23.04 15.55
CA ALA A 456 28.98 23.70 16.45
C ALA A 456 28.22 24.38 17.60
N PHE A 457 28.84 24.50 18.75
CA PHE A 457 28.23 25.16 19.92
C PHE A 457 27.74 26.58 19.55
N GLY A 458 26.45 26.83 19.84
CA GLY A 458 25.79 28.11 19.54
C GLY A 458 25.31 28.27 18.10
N ALA A 459 25.64 27.34 17.18
CA ALA A 459 25.10 27.36 15.83
C ALA A 459 23.64 26.89 15.82
N LYS A 460 22.84 27.51 14.95
CA LYS A 460 21.43 27.14 14.72
C LYS A 460 21.16 26.95 13.24
N PRO A 461 20.28 26.02 12.87
CA PRO A 461 19.78 25.93 11.50
C PRO A 461 18.96 27.19 11.15
N GLU A 462 18.91 27.49 9.87
CA GLU A 462 18.08 28.56 9.29
C GLU A 462 16.89 27.95 8.56
N MET A 463 15.72 28.63 8.61
CA MET A 463 14.49 28.22 7.93
C MET A 463 14.35 28.89 6.57
N ALA A 464 14.29 28.12 5.49
CA ALA A 464 13.82 28.56 4.19
C ALA A 464 12.33 28.23 4.05
N LEU A 465 11.47 29.23 4.29
CA LEU A 465 10.01 29.10 4.32
C LEU A 465 9.38 29.72 3.08
N GLN A 466 8.39 29.02 2.51
CA GLN A 466 7.55 29.52 1.41
C GLN A 466 6.08 29.12 1.65
N ALA A 467 5.16 29.96 1.21
CA ALA A 467 3.72 29.67 1.18
C ALA A 467 3.11 30.22 -0.11
N SER A 468 2.14 29.50 -0.66
CA SER A 468 1.43 29.92 -1.89
C SER A 468 0.54 31.15 -1.66
N ARG A 469 0.09 31.34 -0.41
CA ARG A 469 -0.71 32.50 0.03
C ARG A 469 -0.64 32.68 1.54
N GLY A 470 -1.12 33.80 2.04
CA GLY A 470 -0.88 34.23 3.42
C GLY A 470 0.52 34.82 3.60
N THR A 471 0.85 35.19 4.82
CA THR A 471 2.12 35.81 5.17
C THR A 471 2.64 35.22 6.47
N PHE A 472 3.91 34.84 6.50
CA PHE A 472 4.55 34.45 7.75
C PHE A 472 4.83 35.71 8.58
N THR A 473 4.42 35.66 9.85
CA THR A 473 4.69 36.76 10.79
C THR A 473 6.17 36.80 11.20
N ASP A 474 6.56 37.80 11.99
CA ASP A 474 7.90 37.86 12.54
C ASP A 474 8.21 36.77 13.59
N TYR A 475 7.18 36.03 14.03
CA TYR A 475 7.36 34.90 14.93
C TYR A 475 7.89 33.70 14.16
N ARG A 476 9.20 33.57 14.16
CA ARG A 476 9.94 32.45 13.58
C ARG A 476 11.02 32.03 14.59
N VAL A 477 10.87 30.84 15.15
CA VAL A 477 11.77 30.35 16.19
C VAL A 477 12.36 29.02 15.77
N MET A 478 13.68 28.93 15.83
CA MET A 478 14.43 27.69 15.67
C MET A 478 15.06 27.33 17.01
N GLU A 479 14.67 26.17 17.56
CA GLU A 479 15.14 25.73 18.87
C GLU A 479 15.48 24.23 18.88
N ALA A 480 16.47 23.84 19.66
CA ALA A 480 16.73 22.45 19.95
C ALA A 480 15.61 21.90 20.86
N VAL A 481 15.11 20.71 20.55
CA VAL A 481 14.12 20.03 21.40
C VAL A 481 14.82 19.48 22.64
N PRO A 482 14.35 19.79 23.88
CA PRO A 482 15.04 19.43 25.10
C PRO A 482 14.74 17.98 25.55
N ASP A 483 14.78 17.03 24.65
CA ASP A 483 14.52 15.60 24.91
C ASP A 483 15.82 14.76 25.06
N GLY A 484 16.99 15.42 24.96
CA GLY A 484 18.29 14.78 25.04
C GLY A 484 18.75 14.08 23.76
N VAL A 485 17.97 14.15 22.69
CA VAL A 485 18.33 13.56 21.40
C VAL A 485 19.17 14.54 20.58
N ALA A 486 20.39 14.14 20.23
CA ALA A 486 21.27 14.97 19.42
C ALA A 486 20.65 15.22 18.03
N GLY A 487 20.72 16.48 17.58
CA GLY A 487 20.19 16.88 16.27
C GLY A 487 18.68 16.92 16.17
N HIS A 488 17.96 16.94 17.29
CA HIS A 488 16.51 17.14 17.30
C HIS A 488 16.21 18.64 17.41
N TRP A 489 15.65 19.20 16.33
CA TRP A 489 15.37 20.62 16.19
C TRP A 489 13.92 20.87 15.81
N ARG A 490 13.36 21.97 16.31
CA ARG A 490 11.99 22.41 16.07
C ARG A 490 11.98 23.76 15.37
N ALA A 491 11.33 23.81 14.22
CA ALA A 491 10.98 25.05 13.52
C ALA A 491 9.55 25.44 13.94
N GLN A 492 9.39 26.66 14.47
CA GLN A 492 8.09 27.24 14.82
C GLN A 492 7.88 28.51 14.01
N PHE A 493 6.70 28.64 13.41
CA PHE A 493 6.34 29.82 12.64
C PHE A 493 4.82 30.02 12.63
N ASP A 494 4.41 31.29 12.50
CA ASP A 494 3.01 31.66 12.42
C ASP A 494 2.67 32.11 10.98
N LEU A 495 1.59 31.56 10.43
CA LEU A 495 0.99 31.94 9.15
C LEU A 495 -0.27 32.78 9.42
N ALA A 496 -0.33 33.96 8.82
CA ALA A 496 -1.44 34.93 8.93
C ALA A 496 -2.00 35.30 7.56
N GLY A 497 -3.16 35.98 7.54
CA GLY A 497 -3.75 36.56 6.33
C GLY A 497 -4.24 35.52 5.33
N VAL A 498 -4.61 34.32 5.81
CA VAL A 498 -5.26 33.32 4.97
C VAL A 498 -6.75 33.54 5.02
N GLU A 499 -7.34 33.98 3.90
CA GLU A 499 -8.78 34.19 3.73
C GLU A 499 -9.40 33.08 2.86
N GLY A 500 -10.65 32.73 3.14
CA GLY A 500 -11.37 31.68 2.41
C GLY A 500 -10.92 30.26 2.77
N SER A 501 -11.45 29.27 2.04
CA SER A 501 -11.28 27.83 2.31
C SER A 501 -10.25 27.14 1.41
N ASP A 502 -9.72 27.84 0.40
CA ASP A 502 -8.74 27.24 -0.50
C ASP A 502 -7.47 26.85 0.26
N PRO A 503 -6.84 25.73 -0.07
CA PRO A 503 -5.65 25.27 0.62
C PRO A 503 -4.45 26.20 0.42
N VAL A 504 -3.53 26.16 1.37
CA VAL A 504 -2.23 26.85 1.31
C VAL A 504 -1.14 25.80 1.17
N GLU A 505 -0.41 25.85 0.07
CA GLU A 505 0.79 25.03 -0.11
C GLU A 505 1.96 25.69 0.61
N MET A 506 2.64 24.93 1.47
CA MET A 506 3.80 25.39 2.21
C MET A 506 5.01 24.51 1.96
N ARG A 507 6.19 25.13 2.03
CA ARG A 507 7.48 24.47 1.89
C ARG A 507 8.43 24.99 2.97
N LEU A 508 9.13 24.06 3.64
CA LEU A 508 10.18 24.37 4.60
C LEU A 508 11.39 23.47 4.35
N GLN A 509 12.56 24.07 4.30
CA GLN A 509 13.84 23.38 4.28
C GLN A 509 14.77 24.04 5.28
N LEU A 510 15.57 23.25 5.99
CA LEU A 510 16.59 23.78 6.88
C LEU A 510 17.94 23.86 6.18
N THR A 511 18.68 24.94 6.47
CA THR A 511 20.06 25.12 6.03
C THR A 511 20.97 25.35 7.22
N VAL A 512 22.26 25.01 7.06
CA VAL A 512 23.34 25.30 8.01
C VAL A 512 24.47 25.88 7.22
N SER A 513 24.85 27.14 7.53
CA SER A 513 25.91 27.88 6.80
C SER A 513 25.67 27.87 5.27
N GLY A 514 24.40 28.07 4.85
CA GLY A 514 23.99 28.12 3.45
C GLY A 514 23.92 26.77 2.72
N LYS A 515 24.19 25.66 3.41
CA LYS A 515 24.07 24.30 2.84
C LYS A 515 22.78 23.64 3.31
N ILE A 516 22.14 22.89 2.42
CA ILE A 516 20.94 22.08 2.75
C ILE A 516 21.29 21.10 3.87
N ALA A 517 20.47 21.09 4.92
CA ALA A 517 20.67 20.29 6.12
C ALA A 517 19.50 19.36 6.44
N SER A 518 18.34 19.55 5.79
CA SER A 518 17.17 18.70 5.98
C SER A 518 16.56 18.27 4.64
N GLU A 519 15.77 17.19 4.68
CA GLU A 519 14.76 16.97 3.64
C GLU A 519 13.81 18.16 3.56
N THR A 520 13.08 18.29 2.46
CA THR A 520 12.11 19.34 2.26
C THR A 520 10.75 18.90 2.80
N TRP A 521 10.24 19.60 3.79
CA TRP A 521 8.87 19.46 4.26
C TRP A 521 7.92 20.20 3.32
N LEU A 522 6.88 19.51 2.85
CA LEU A 522 5.75 20.05 2.10
C LEU A 522 4.49 19.86 2.92
N PHE A 523 3.61 20.85 2.97
CA PHE A 523 2.36 20.72 3.68
C PHE A 523 1.25 21.50 3.01
N GLN A 524 0.10 20.86 2.83
CA GLN A 524 -1.10 21.52 2.36
C GLN A 524 -1.99 21.82 3.57
N TYR A 525 -2.07 23.07 3.93
CA TYR A 525 -2.92 23.53 5.02
C TYR A 525 -4.33 23.86 4.51
N HIS A 526 -5.34 23.24 5.08
CA HIS A 526 -6.75 23.54 4.85
C HIS A 526 -7.24 24.45 5.97
N PRO A 527 -7.58 25.72 5.68
CA PRO A 527 -8.08 26.65 6.69
C PRO A 527 -9.41 26.17 7.30
N PHE A 528 -9.57 26.35 8.63
CA PHE A 528 -10.78 26.01 9.40
C PHE A 528 -11.06 27.04 10.48
#